data_1807437d84f0b81086eb43efa9236a0f
#
_entry.id   1807437d84f0b81086eb43efa9236a0f
#
_cell.length_a   1.000
_cell.length_b   1.000
_cell.length_c   1.000
_cell.angle_alpha   90.00
_cell.angle_beta   90.00
_cell.angle_gamma   90.00
#
_symmetry.space_group_name_H-M   'P 1'
#
loop_
_entity.id
_entity.type
_entity.pdbx_description
1 polymer ?
#
loop_
_entity_poly.entity_id
_entity_poly.type
_entity_poly.pdbx_seq_one_letter_code
_entity_poly.pdbx_strand_id
1 'polypeptide(L)'
;MKTLGKTLAILLLLCSAASAVARPKPAPEQGYWLFAYFIEPAKQGIYLAISRDGLHYTPLNDGQPWVKPEQSDELMRDVYLTRGADKLFHMVWTWSWHVQSMGYANSPDLLHWSTQKKIDIMHDYPDTNNVWAPEIYYDEARKQWLVLWSSAPKGDKNNHRIWSSFTTDFTSFSKPQIYFDPGFTVIDQTIFHAAGEPYRLIFKQQSTNPLTYWERIATGPSLEGPWSNFSEPINENWSEGPSAIRLGDRTVIFYDHYRGDHIRYEAVATRDWQHWQDITSEIALPEHCKHGSFLHISDAEAKALLARHDPPTATPAQ
;
A
#
# COMPACT_ATOMS: atom_id res chain seq x y z
N MET A 1 -43.82 1.55 -76.96
CA MET A 1 -42.38 1.69 -76.68
C MET A 1 -42.27 2.68 -75.49
N LYS A 2 -41.97 2.17 -74.30
CA LYS A 2 -41.75 2.94 -73.05
C LYS A 2 -40.33 2.86 -72.66
N THR A 3 -39.62 3.97 -72.70
CA THR A 3 -38.24 4.14 -72.27
C THR A 3 -38.17 4.28 -70.75
N LEU A 4 -37.43 3.38 -70.11
CA LEU A 4 -37.17 3.42 -68.69
C LEU A 4 -35.92 4.26 -68.43
N GLY A 5 -36.06 5.38 -67.75
CA GLY A 5 -34.93 6.19 -67.25
C GLY A 5 -34.38 5.59 -65.95
N LYS A 6 -33.10 5.27 -65.93
CA LYS A 6 -32.38 4.86 -64.74
C LYS A 6 -31.80 6.09 -64.04
N THR A 7 -32.32 6.40 -62.83
CA THR A 7 -31.76 7.43 -61.96
C THR A 7 -30.67 6.80 -61.09
N LEU A 8 -29.42 7.29 -61.23
CA LEU A 8 -28.27 6.89 -60.42
C LEU A 8 -28.20 7.77 -59.16
N ALA A 9 -28.48 7.21 -58.01
CA ALA A 9 -28.32 7.90 -56.74
C ALA A 9 -26.84 7.75 -56.27
N ILE A 10 -26.15 8.88 -56.22
CA ILE A 10 -24.77 8.94 -55.64
C ILE A 10 -24.91 9.16 -54.16
N LEU A 11 -24.52 8.17 -53.38
CA LEU A 11 -24.45 8.24 -51.89
C LEU A 11 -23.09 8.88 -51.51
N LEU A 12 -23.13 10.14 -51.06
CA LEU A 12 -21.94 10.78 -50.47
C LEU A 12 -21.78 10.30 -49.04
N LEU A 13 -20.75 9.46 -48.79
CA LEU A 13 -20.27 9.15 -47.44
C LEU A 13 -19.51 10.37 -46.91
N LEU A 14 -20.08 11.09 -45.95
CA LEU A 14 -19.39 12.07 -45.12
C LEU A 14 -18.64 11.35 -44.02
N CYS A 15 -17.34 11.13 -44.20
CA CYS A 15 -16.45 10.75 -43.13
C CYS A 15 -16.23 11.95 -42.20
N SER A 16 -16.91 12.00 -41.07
CA SER A 16 -16.62 12.93 -39.99
C SER A 16 -15.38 12.42 -39.24
N ALA A 17 -14.21 13.01 -39.50
CA ALA A 17 -13.03 12.83 -38.70
C ALA A 17 -13.29 13.48 -37.32
N ALA A 18 -13.60 12.68 -36.32
CA ALA A 18 -13.60 13.12 -34.93
C ALA A 18 -12.15 13.42 -34.53
N SER A 19 -11.82 14.71 -34.46
CA SER A 19 -10.56 15.16 -33.86
C SER A 19 -10.58 14.75 -32.39
N ALA A 20 -9.72 13.80 -32.00
CA ALA A 20 -9.46 13.48 -30.62
C ALA A 20 -8.86 14.72 -29.93
N VAL A 21 -9.68 15.45 -29.19
CA VAL A 21 -9.19 16.52 -28.31
C VAL A 21 -8.33 15.85 -27.24
N ALA A 22 -7.02 16.07 -27.34
CA ALA A 22 -6.09 15.63 -26.31
C ALA A 22 -6.54 16.19 -24.96
N ARG A 23 -6.83 15.32 -23.98
CA ARG A 23 -7.13 15.76 -22.61
C ARG A 23 -5.94 16.59 -22.12
N PRO A 24 -6.18 17.76 -21.51
CA PRO A 24 -5.11 18.54 -20.93
C PRO A 24 -4.39 17.67 -19.90
N LYS A 25 -3.03 17.70 -19.96
CA LYS A 25 -2.18 17.01 -18.98
C LYS A 25 -2.57 17.58 -17.59
N PRO A 26 -2.92 16.74 -16.61
CA PRO A 26 -3.25 17.23 -15.27
C PRO A 26 -2.10 18.11 -14.77
N ALA A 27 -2.46 19.22 -14.11
CA ALA A 27 -1.47 20.04 -13.42
C ALA A 27 -0.71 19.15 -12.43
N PRO A 28 0.61 19.34 -12.24
CA PRO A 28 1.35 18.57 -11.25
C PRO A 28 0.66 18.75 -9.89
N GLU A 29 0.41 17.64 -9.20
CA GLU A 29 -0.09 17.68 -7.82
C GLU A 29 0.83 18.56 -6.99
N GLN A 30 0.23 19.56 -6.30
CA GLN A 30 0.99 20.41 -5.37
C GLN A 30 1.29 19.59 -4.13
N GLY A 31 2.57 19.43 -3.79
CA GLY A 31 3.00 18.67 -2.62
C GLY A 31 4.07 17.63 -2.96
N TYR A 32 4.21 16.67 -2.07
CA TYR A 32 5.20 15.61 -2.19
C TYR A 32 4.55 14.26 -1.84
N TRP A 33 5.14 13.20 -2.36
CA TRP A 33 4.92 11.84 -1.91
C TRP A 33 5.95 11.49 -0.84
N LEU A 34 5.48 10.98 0.29
CA LEU A 34 6.29 10.46 1.38
C LEU A 34 6.24 8.94 1.32
N PHE A 35 7.39 8.28 1.41
CA PHE A 35 7.54 6.83 1.51
C PHE A 35 8.04 6.49 2.90
N ALA A 36 7.25 5.75 3.67
CA ALA A 36 7.64 5.17 4.94
C ALA A 36 8.03 3.71 4.71
N TYR A 37 9.22 3.29 5.18
CA TYR A 37 9.76 1.96 4.93
C TYR A 37 10.65 1.49 6.08
N PHE A 38 11.01 0.21 6.07
CA PHE A 38 12.01 -0.33 6.96
C PHE A 38 13.18 -0.94 6.18
N ILE A 39 14.26 -1.26 6.89
CA ILE A 39 15.44 -1.97 6.38
C ILE A 39 15.68 -3.17 7.29
N GLU A 40 15.97 -4.34 6.71
CA GLU A 40 16.29 -5.54 7.51
C GLU A 40 17.55 -5.32 8.39
N PRO A 41 17.57 -5.84 9.62
CA PRO A 41 16.61 -6.76 10.26
C PRO A 41 15.46 -6.05 11.02
N ALA A 42 15.05 -4.85 10.64
CA ALA A 42 13.92 -4.08 11.18
C ALA A 42 14.05 -3.64 12.66
N LYS A 43 15.29 -3.60 13.17
CA LYS A 43 15.61 -3.23 14.57
C LYS A 43 16.01 -1.77 14.73
N GLN A 44 16.27 -1.08 13.64
CA GLN A 44 16.73 0.31 13.70
C GLN A 44 15.55 1.30 13.70
N GLY A 45 14.41 0.90 13.17
CA GLY A 45 13.21 1.70 13.11
C GLY A 45 12.67 1.90 11.70
N ILE A 46 11.78 2.89 11.58
CA ILE A 46 11.16 3.31 10.32
C ILE A 46 11.95 4.45 9.71
N TYR A 47 12.14 4.39 8.41
CA TYR A 47 12.80 5.38 7.58
C TYR A 47 11.76 6.13 6.74
N LEU A 48 12.10 7.35 6.35
CA LEU A 48 11.28 8.14 5.41
C LEU A 48 12.10 8.56 4.21
N ALA A 49 11.46 8.59 3.05
CA ALA A 49 11.98 9.19 1.84
C ALA A 49 10.91 10.07 1.17
N ILE A 50 11.32 11.03 0.37
CA ILE A 50 10.43 12.03 -0.22
C ILE A 50 10.62 12.12 -1.73
N SER A 51 9.51 12.37 -2.45
CA SER A 51 9.49 12.50 -3.90
C SER A 51 8.55 13.63 -4.35
N ARG A 52 8.89 14.32 -5.43
CA ARG A 52 8.00 15.28 -6.11
C ARG A 52 7.10 14.60 -7.15
N ASP A 53 7.58 13.56 -7.78
CA ASP A 53 6.91 12.91 -8.90
C ASP A 53 6.26 11.56 -8.55
N GLY A 54 6.48 11.08 -7.31
CA GLY A 54 5.98 9.79 -6.85
C GLY A 54 6.75 8.58 -7.41
N LEU A 55 7.86 8.80 -8.10
CA LEU A 55 8.68 7.75 -8.71
C LEU A 55 10.14 7.76 -8.20
N HIS A 56 10.71 8.95 -7.97
CA HIS A 56 12.09 9.13 -7.54
C HIS A 56 12.13 9.66 -6.11
N TYR A 57 12.55 8.82 -5.18
CA TYR A 57 12.54 9.10 -3.75
C TYR A 57 13.94 9.34 -3.19
N THR A 58 14.10 10.43 -2.47
CA THR A 58 15.34 10.78 -1.75
C THR A 58 15.15 10.49 -0.27
N PRO A 59 16.05 9.71 0.38
CA PRO A 59 16.01 9.49 1.81
C PRO A 59 16.02 10.79 2.61
N LEU A 60 15.22 10.87 3.65
CA LEU A 60 15.24 11.94 4.64
C LEU A 60 16.22 11.62 5.77
N ASN A 61 16.56 12.63 6.59
CA ASN A 61 17.42 12.48 7.77
C ASN A 61 18.78 11.80 7.45
N ASP A 62 19.36 12.13 6.31
CA ASP A 62 20.63 11.55 5.83
C ASP A 62 20.62 10.00 5.80
N GLY A 63 19.45 9.41 5.54
CA GLY A 63 19.26 7.94 5.53
C GLY A 63 19.27 7.29 6.92
N GLN A 64 19.14 8.08 7.99
CA GLN A 64 18.99 7.54 9.35
C GLN A 64 17.52 7.24 9.67
N PRO A 65 17.24 6.32 10.61
CA PRO A 65 15.87 6.03 11.04
C PRO A 65 15.15 7.29 11.53
N TRP A 66 13.90 7.43 11.09
CA TRP A 66 13.04 8.55 11.46
C TRP A 66 12.33 8.33 12.79
N VAL A 67 11.80 7.12 12.98
CA VAL A 67 11.19 6.66 14.24
C VAL A 67 11.93 5.40 14.69
N LYS A 68 12.50 5.44 15.89
CA LYS A 68 13.27 4.32 16.46
C LYS A 68 12.37 3.50 17.39
N PRO A 69 12.58 2.17 17.51
CA PRO A 69 11.83 1.37 18.47
C PRO A 69 12.09 1.83 19.90
N GLU A 70 11.04 1.87 20.73
CA GLU A 70 11.13 2.21 22.15
C GLU A 70 11.34 0.97 23.03
N GLN A 71 11.07 -0.24 22.50
CA GLN A 71 11.19 -1.50 23.24
C GLN A 71 12.17 -2.46 22.55
N SER A 72 12.85 -3.26 23.37
CA SER A 72 13.94 -4.14 22.88
C SER A 72 13.45 -5.36 22.09
N ASP A 73 12.19 -5.78 22.27
CA ASP A 73 11.55 -6.88 21.55
C ASP A 73 10.82 -6.43 20.28
N GLU A 74 10.88 -5.16 19.98
CA GLU A 74 10.17 -4.53 18.88
C GLU A 74 10.96 -4.66 17.57
N LEU A 75 10.27 -5.15 16.53
CA LEU A 75 10.67 -5.01 15.15
C LEU A 75 9.71 -4.03 14.48
N MET A 76 10.20 -3.00 13.83
CA MET A 76 9.35 -2.06 13.11
C MET A 76 9.32 -2.44 11.63
N ARG A 77 8.47 -3.42 11.29
CA ARG A 77 8.32 -3.96 9.92
C ARG A 77 7.00 -3.52 9.30
N ASP A 78 6.92 -3.62 7.98
CA ASP A 78 5.68 -3.54 7.21
C ASP A 78 4.84 -2.32 7.62
N VAL A 79 5.47 -1.15 7.54
CA VAL A 79 4.89 0.09 8.06
C VAL A 79 3.80 0.62 7.16
N TYR A 80 2.66 0.94 7.76
CA TYR A 80 1.60 1.70 7.10
C TYR A 80 1.40 3.05 7.77
N LEU A 81 1.52 4.12 6.99
CA LEU A 81 1.40 5.51 7.42
C LEU A 81 0.25 6.18 6.66
N THR A 82 -0.67 6.78 7.38
CA THR A 82 -1.81 7.50 6.80
C THR A 82 -2.17 8.75 7.60
N ARG A 83 -3.02 9.59 7.01
CA ARG A 83 -3.59 10.77 7.69
C ARG A 83 -5.03 10.49 8.09
N GLY A 84 -5.37 10.77 9.34
CA GLY A 84 -6.72 10.67 9.86
C GLY A 84 -7.63 11.86 9.55
N ALA A 85 -8.94 11.66 9.71
CA ALA A 85 -9.93 12.73 9.69
C ALA A 85 -9.74 13.73 10.86
N ASP A 86 -9.09 13.30 11.92
CA ASP A 86 -8.64 14.11 13.06
C ASP A 86 -7.43 14.99 12.77
N LYS A 87 -6.90 14.90 11.54
CA LYS A 87 -5.70 15.58 11.02
C LYS A 87 -4.38 15.06 11.60
N LEU A 88 -4.39 14.04 12.43
CA LEU A 88 -3.18 13.36 12.85
C LEU A 88 -2.68 12.41 11.78
N PHE A 89 -1.39 12.17 11.80
CA PHE A 89 -0.77 11.05 11.11
C PHE A 89 -0.80 9.84 12.03
N HIS A 90 -1.20 8.71 11.50
CA HIS A 90 -1.27 7.45 12.21
C HIS A 90 -0.35 6.45 11.54
N MET A 91 0.43 5.74 12.33
CA MET A 91 1.36 4.74 11.88
C MET A 91 1.12 3.44 12.62
N VAL A 92 1.04 2.34 11.86
CA VAL A 92 0.98 0.97 12.38
C VAL A 92 2.09 0.15 11.76
N TRP A 93 2.53 -0.91 12.45
CA TRP A 93 3.60 -1.79 11.98
C TRP A 93 3.51 -3.18 12.59
N THR A 94 4.13 -4.16 11.95
CA THR A 94 4.35 -5.49 12.51
C THR A 94 5.30 -5.39 13.70
N TRP A 95 4.82 -5.75 14.89
CA TRP A 95 5.62 -5.67 16.13
C TRP A 95 6.75 -6.69 16.19
N SER A 96 6.46 -7.92 15.80
CA SER A 96 7.45 -9.00 15.76
C SER A 96 6.91 -10.19 14.96
N TRP A 97 7.77 -11.18 14.70
CA TRP A 97 7.45 -12.31 13.83
C TRP A 97 6.33 -13.23 14.33
N HIS A 98 6.29 -13.51 15.63
CA HIS A 98 5.41 -14.52 16.21
C HIS A 98 4.71 -14.01 17.48
N VAL A 99 4.12 -12.84 17.36
CA VAL A 99 3.32 -12.22 18.42
C VAL A 99 1.94 -11.83 17.90
N GLN A 100 0.98 -11.75 18.81
CA GLN A 100 -0.42 -11.43 18.51
C GLN A 100 -0.70 -9.91 18.60
N SER A 101 0.35 -9.11 18.38
CA SER A 101 0.35 -7.69 18.60
C SER A 101 0.83 -6.93 17.37
N MET A 102 0.31 -5.73 17.20
CA MET A 102 0.83 -4.73 16.28
C MET A 102 1.36 -3.52 17.04
N GLY A 103 2.18 -2.71 16.37
CA GLY A 103 2.61 -1.41 16.86
C GLY A 103 1.70 -0.30 16.38
N TYR A 104 1.60 0.78 17.18
CA TYR A 104 0.88 1.99 16.81
C TYR A 104 1.53 3.22 17.42
N ALA A 105 1.59 4.31 16.65
CA ALA A 105 1.88 5.65 17.11
C ALA A 105 1.15 6.68 16.25
N ASN A 106 0.99 7.90 16.77
CA ASN A 106 0.46 9.02 16.00
C ASN A 106 1.33 10.27 16.13
N SER A 107 1.13 11.20 15.21
CA SER A 107 1.89 12.46 15.16
C SER A 107 1.02 13.59 14.59
N PRO A 108 1.11 14.81 15.11
CA PRO A 108 0.46 15.97 14.51
C PRO A 108 1.19 16.51 13.26
N ASP A 109 2.47 16.17 13.07
CA ASP A 109 3.34 16.85 12.12
C ASP A 109 4.43 15.97 11.48
N LEU A 110 4.40 14.66 11.70
CA LEU A 110 5.42 13.68 11.27
C LEU A 110 6.79 13.84 11.97
N LEU A 111 6.98 14.85 12.80
CA LEU A 111 8.22 15.13 13.54
C LEU A 111 8.14 14.64 15.00
N HIS A 112 6.99 14.88 15.63
CA HIS A 112 6.75 14.59 17.03
C HIS A 112 5.76 13.43 17.15
N TRP A 113 6.25 12.26 17.56
CA TRP A 113 5.47 11.04 17.66
C TRP A 113 5.03 10.78 19.10
N SER A 114 3.82 10.26 19.29
CA SER A 114 3.35 9.76 20.57
C SER A 114 4.22 8.59 21.05
N THR A 115 4.16 8.27 22.33
CA THR A 115 4.68 7.00 22.86
C THR A 115 4.11 5.83 22.06
N GLN A 116 4.97 4.87 21.70
CA GLN A 116 4.60 3.69 20.94
C GLN A 116 3.74 2.75 21.77
N LYS A 117 2.64 2.27 21.17
CA LYS A 117 1.74 1.30 21.80
C LYS A 117 1.93 -0.08 21.17
N LYS A 118 2.10 -1.09 22.01
CA LYS A 118 1.93 -2.48 21.64
C LYS A 118 0.47 -2.87 21.83
N ILE A 119 -0.23 -3.20 20.78
CA ILE A 119 -1.67 -3.51 20.79
C ILE A 119 -1.85 -5.01 20.57
N ASP A 120 -2.29 -5.73 21.58
CA ASP A 120 -2.56 -7.17 21.53
C ASP A 120 -3.93 -7.44 20.87
N ILE A 121 -4.00 -7.14 19.56
CA ILE A 121 -5.26 -7.14 18.80
C ILE A 121 -5.86 -8.54 18.65
N MET A 122 -5.06 -9.60 18.77
CA MET A 122 -5.50 -11.01 18.68
C MET A 122 -5.54 -11.72 20.03
N HIS A 123 -5.61 -11.01 21.16
CA HIS A 123 -5.61 -11.59 22.51
C HIS A 123 -6.73 -12.64 22.74
N ASP A 124 -7.90 -12.46 22.12
CA ASP A 124 -9.03 -13.41 22.18
C ASP A 124 -8.81 -14.70 21.34
N TYR A 125 -7.75 -14.75 20.55
CA TYR A 125 -7.40 -15.83 19.65
C TYR A 125 -6.02 -16.41 19.95
N PRO A 126 -5.81 -17.06 21.12
CA PRO A 126 -4.49 -17.51 21.58
C PRO A 126 -3.82 -18.52 20.63
N ASP A 127 -4.59 -19.16 19.76
CA ASP A 127 -4.11 -20.13 18.78
C ASP A 127 -3.67 -19.51 17.44
N THR A 128 -3.65 -18.17 17.34
CA THR A 128 -3.06 -17.48 16.19
C THR A 128 -1.56 -17.25 16.37
N ASN A 129 -0.82 -17.26 15.26
CA ASN A 129 0.64 -17.24 15.28
C ASN A 129 1.21 -15.82 15.26
N ASN A 130 0.56 -14.88 14.59
CA ASN A 130 1.13 -13.61 14.21
C ASN A 130 0.08 -12.52 13.98
N VAL A 131 0.55 -11.28 13.92
CA VAL A 131 -0.15 -10.12 13.38
C VAL A 131 0.85 -9.43 12.43
N TRP A 132 0.69 -9.61 11.12
CA TRP A 132 1.62 -9.09 10.11
C TRP A 132 0.97 -8.05 9.22
N ALA A 133 1.79 -7.10 8.76
CA ALA A 133 1.44 -6.06 7.82
C ALA A 133 0.09 -5.38 8.17
N PRO A 134 -0.03 -4.78 9.36
CA PRO A 134 -1.25 -4.08 9.71
C PRO A 134 -1.41 -2.82 8.86
N GLU A 135 -2.63 -2.57 8.40
CA GLU A 135 -3.04 -1.33 7.75
C GLU A 135 -4.30 -0.76 8.38
N ILE A 136 -4.50 0.54 8.26
CA ILE A 136 -5.63 1.25 8.86
C ILE A 136 -6.29 2.18 7.86
N TYR A 137 -7.63 2.16 7.83
CA TYR A 137 -8.45 2.95 6.93
C TYR A 137 -9.58 3.63 7.71
N TYR A 138 -9.72 4.93 7.57
CA TYR A 138 -10.83 5.62 8.21
C TYR A 138 -12.12 5.41 7.39
N ASP A 139 -13.11 4.80 8.03
CA ASP A 139 -14.44 4.63 7.46
C ASP A 139 -15.31 5.85 7.79
N GLU A 140 -15.52 6.70 6.80
CA GLU A 140 -16.32 7.91 6.94
C GLU A 140 -17.79 7.65 7.27
N ALA A 141 -18.33 6.52 6.84
CA ALA A 141 -19.72 6.15 7.13
C ALA A 141 -19.91 5.71 8.58
N ARG A 142 -18.95 4.93 9.10
CA ARG A 142 -18.96 4.44 10.48
C ARG A 142 -18.34 5.42 11.48
N LYS A 143 -17.55 6.40 11.01
CA LYS A 143 -16.71 7.26 11.86
C LYS A 143 -15.76 6.44 12.76
N GLN A 144 -15.19 5.39 12.19
CA GLN A 144 -14.27 4.47 12.86
C GLN A 144 -13.10 4.12 11.93
N TRP A 145 -12.03 3.65 12.51
CA TRP A 145 -10.92 3.05 11.78
C TRP A 145 -11.19 1.57 11.58
N LEU A 146 -11.12 1.12 10.34
CA LEU A 146 -10.95 -0.28 9.98
C LEU A 146 -9.47 -0.61 10.10
N VAL A 147 -9.13 -1.61 10.91
CA VAL A 147 -7.77 -2.14 11.06
C VAL A 147 -7.73 -3.50 10.39
N LEU A 148 -6.78 -3.71 9.50
CA LEU A 148 -6.56 -4.96 8.76
C LEU A 148 -5.18 -5.53 9.11
N TRP A 149 -5.04 -6.85 9.10
CA TRP A 149 -3.75 -7.53 9.25
C TRP A 149 -3.83 -8.97 8.73
N SER A 150 -2.67 -9.57 8.50
CA SER A 150 -2.55 -10.99 8.14
C SER A 150 -2.29 -11.84 9.38
N SER A 151 -3.06 -12.91 9.57
CA SER A 151 -2.85 -13.86 10.68
C SER A 151 -3.16 -15.29 10.27
N ALA A 152 -2.43 -16.25 10.86
CA ALA A 152 -2.59 -17.67 10.63
C ALA A 152 -2.72 -18.43 11.96
N PRO A 153 -3.36 -19.63 11.99
CA PRO A 153 -3.33 -20.53 13.14
C PRO A 153 -1.90 -21.00 13.46
N LYS A 154 -1.55 -21.19 14.73
CA LYS A 154 -0.23 -21.65 15.18
C LYS A 154 0.22 -22.96 14.54
N GLY A 155 -0.69 -23.89 14.32
CA GLY A 155 -0.40 -25.18 13.73
C GLY A 155 -0.31 -25.19 12.19
N ASP A 156 -0.73 -24.10 11.54
CA ASP A 156 -0.81 -24.00 10.08
C ASP A 156 -0.42 -22.60 9.59
N LYS A 157 0.87 -22.33 9.68
CA LYS A 157 1.46 -21.05 9.26
C LYS A 157 1.32 -20.72 7.78
N ASN A 158 0.86 -21.65 6.97
CA ASN A 158 0.59 -21.45 5.54
C ASN A 158 -0.91 -21.20 5.28
N ASN A 159 -1.71 -20.96 6.31
CA ASN A 159 -3.14 -20.72 6.20
C ASN A 159 -3.52 -19.31 6.68
N HIS A 160 -2.80 -18.31 6.19
CA HIS A 160 -3.10 -16.92 6.51
C HIS A 160 -4.41 -16.48 5.86
N ARG A 161 -5.11 -15.62 6.59
CA ARG A 161 -6.27 -14.85 6.13
C ARG A 161 -6.07 -13.39 6.52
N ILE A 162 -6.80 -12.51 5.85
CA ILE A 162 -6.86 -11.12 6.30
C ILE A 162 -7.94 -11.01 7.36
N TRP A 163 -7.57 -10.46 8.48
CA TRP A 163 -8.43 -10.19 9.62
C TRP A 163 -8.74 -8.71 9.73
N SER A 164 -9.80 -8.37 10.42
CA SER A 164 -10.19 -6.99 10.71
C SER A 164 -10.71 -6.79 12.10
N SER A 165 -10.58 -5.55 12.55
CA SER A 165 -11.25 -5.01 13.73
C SER A 165 -11.54 -3.52 13.50
N PHE A 166 -12.46 -2.96 14.28
CA PHE A 166 -12.78 -1.53 14.29
C PHE A 166 -12.37 -0.88 15.58
N THR A 167 -11.94 0.38 15.48
CA THR A 167 -11.60 1.22 16.64
C THR A 167 -11.91 2.69 16.35
N THR A 168 -12.15 3.46 17.41
CA THR A 168 -12.24 4.93 17.34
C THR A 168 -11.04 5.64 17.95
N ASP A 169 -10.22 4.93 18.75
CA ASP A 169 -9.23 5.55 19.64
C ASP A 169 -7.90 4.78 19.75
N PHE A 170 -7.74 3.68 19.01
CA PHE A 170 -6.58 2.77 19.12
C PHE A 170 -6.29 2.31 20.55
N THR A 171 -7.37 2.16 21.34
CA THR A 171 -7.34 1.64 22.72
C THR A 171 -8.36 0.53 22.89
N SER A 172 -9.58 0.75 22.40
CA SER A 172 -10.67 -0.23 22.41
C SER A 172 -10.94 -0.70 20.99
N PHE A 173 -11.06 -2.01 20.81
CA PHE A 173 -11.23 -2.64 19.50
C PHE A 173 -12.47 -3.53 19.49
N SER A 174 -13.16 -3.61 18.36
CA SER A 174 -14.18 -4.63 18.14
C SER A 174 -13.54 -6.02 18.12
N LYS A 175 -14.35 -7.06 18.35
CA LYS A 175 -13.86 -8.43 18.24
C LYS A 175 -13.28 -8.68 16.85
N PRO A 176 -12.05 -9.22 16.72
CA PRO A 176 -11.46 -9.59 15.46
C PRO A 176 -12.31 -10.58 14.67
N GLN A 177 -12.37 -10.38 13.36
CA GLN A 177 -13.09 -11.28 12.44
C GLN A 177 -12.31 -11.44 11.13
N ILE A 178 -12.56 -12.53 10.42
CA ILE A 178 -12.01 -12.71 9.08
C ILE A 178 -12.65 -11.69 8.15
N TYR A 179 -11.81 -10.88 7.52
CA TYR A 179 -12.19 -9.86 6.57
C TYR A 179 -12.15 -10.38 5.12
N PHE A 180 -11.13 -11.18 4.80
CA PHE A 180 -10.97 -11.72 3.46
C PHE A 180 -10.42 -13.14 3.50
N ASP A 181 -11.22 -14.08 2.99
CA ASP A 181 -10.88 -15.48 2.81
C ASP A 181 -11.22 -15.92 1.38
N PRO A 182 -10.26 -15.92 0.47
CA PRO A 182 -10.46 -16.35 -0.90
C PRO A 182 -10.37 -17.87 -1.09
N GLY A 183 -10.20 -18.64 -0.01
CA GLY A 183 -10.02 -20.09 -0.04
C GLY A 183 -8.55 -20.54 -0.24
N PHE A 184 -7.62 -19.60 -0.26
CA PHE A 184 -6.17 -19.83 -0.32
C PHE A 184 -5.43 -18.86 0.59
N THR A 185 -4.15 -19.09 0.85
CA THR A 185 -3.33 -18.25 1.72
C THR A 185 -3.11 -16.87 1.11
N VAL A 186 -3.40 -15.83 1.91
CA VAL A 186 -3.22 -14.41 1.55
C VAL A 186 -2.55 -13.66 2.69
N ILE A 187 -1.62 -12.79 2.34
CA ILE A 187 -1.00 -11.82 3.25
C ILE A 187 -0.84 -10.46 2.56
N ASP A 188 -0.37 -9.46 3.28
CA ASP A 188 0.09 -8.17 2.77
C ASP A 188 -0.98 -7.50 1.90
N GLN A 189 -2.11 -7.23 2.51
CA GLN A 189 -3.22 -6.53 1.86
C GLN A 189 -2.97 -5.03 1.83
N THR A 190 -3.37 -4.36 0.75
CA THR A 190 -3.58 -2.90 0.73
C THR A 190 -4.87 -2.57 0.00
N ILE A 191 -5.58 -1.52 0.44
CA ILE A 191 -6.80 -1.07 -0.21
C ILE A 191 -6.52 0.24 -0.93
N PHE A 192 -6.80 0.25 -2.23
CA PHE A 192 -6.77 1.45 -3.05
C PHE A 192 -8.18 1.85 -3.49
N HIS A 193 -8.47 3.15 -3.42
CA HIS A 193 -9.72 3.71 -3.93
C HIS A 193 -9.47 5.09 -4.53
N ALA A 194 -9.97 5.32 -5.73
CA ALA A 194 -10.03 6.63 -6.35
C ALA A 194 -11.49 7.03 -6.57
N ALA A 195 -11.78 8.32 -6.46
CA ALA A 195 -13.15 8.84 -6.58
C ALA A 195 -13.83 8.39 -7.88
N GLY A 196 -15.01 7.78 -7.75
CA GLY A 196 -15.78 7.25 -8.87
C GLY A 196 -15.35 5.87 -9.38
N GLU A 197 -14.34 5.25 -8.78
CA GLU A 197 -13.91 3.88 -9.08
C GLU A 197 -14.35 2.90 -7.98
N PRO A 198 -14.48 1.60 -8.28
CA PRO A 198 -14.61 0.57 -7.24
C PRO A 198 -13.38 0.53 -6.34
N TYR A 199 -13.56 0.07 -5.10
CA TYR A 199 -12.44 -0.27 -4.23
C TYR A 199 -11.64 -1.42 -4.82
N ARG A 200 -10.32 -1.40 -4.61
CA ARG A 200 -9.39 -2.44 -5.01
C ARG A 200 -8.68 -2.96 -3.77
N LEU A 201 -8.83 -4.25 -3.48
CA LEU A 201 -8.02 -4.96 -2.51
C LEU A 201 -6.88 -5.62 -3.27
N ILE A 202 -5.67 -5.13 -3.06
CA ILE A 202 -4.45 -5.69 -3.62
C ILE A 202 -3.85 -6.56 -2.53
N PHE A 203 -3.43 -7.76 -2.85
CA PHE A 203 -2.97 -8.72 -1.86
C PHE A 203 -1.98 -9.71 -2.44
N LYS A 204 -1.07 -10.20 -1.62
CA LYS A 204 -0.18 -11.29 -1.97
C LYS A 204 -0.89 -12.62 -1.82
N GLN A 205 -0.99 -13.38 -2.91
CA GLN A 205 -1.34 -14.79 -2.86
C GLN A 205 -0.11 -15.62 -2.56
N GLN A 206 -0.24 -16.57 -1.64
CA GLN A 206 0.79 -17.58 -1.37
C GLN A 206 0.26 -18.97 -1.64
N SER A 207 1.08 -19.82 -2.28
CA SER A 207 0.84 -21.24 -2.41
C SER A 207 2.17 -21.98 -2.42
N THR A 208 2.20 -23.16 -1.84
CA THR A 208 3.37 -24.04 -1.85
C THR A 208 3.31 -25.11 -2.92
N ASN A 209 2.11 -25.31 -3.54
CA ASN A 209 1.93 -26.28 -4.62
C ASN A 209 0.81 -25.83 -5.60
N PRO A 210 1.12 -25.29 -6.77
CA PRO A 210 2.45 -24.83 -7.19
C PRO A 210 2.97 -23.67 -6.32
N LEU A 211 4.28 -23.45 -6.34
CA LEU A 211 4.90 -22.37 -5.59
C LEU A 211 4.56 -21.03 -6.24
N THR A 212 3.73 -20.21 -5.58
CA THR A 212 3.25 -18.93 -6.09
C THR A 212 3.30 -17.87 -4.99
N TYR A 213 3.91 -16.71 -5.30
CA TYR A 213 4.05 -15.55 -4.41
C TYR A 213 3.97 -14.29 -5.25
N TRP A 214 2.78 -13.90 -5.65
CA TRP A 214 2.51 -12.76 -6.52
C TRP A 214 1.35 -11.92 -6.04
N GLU A 215 1.28 -10.69 -6.54
CA GLU A 215 0.19 -9.78 -6.25
C GLU A 215 -1.01 -10.05 -7.14
N ARG A 216 -2.19 -9.99 -6.55
CA ARG A 216 -3.49 -10.06 -7.21
C ARG A 216 -4.40 -8.97 -6.67
N ILE A 217 -5.51 -8.75 -7.39
CA ILE A 217 -6.48 -7.72 -7.06
C ILE A 217 -7.87 -8.35 -6.97
N ALA A 218 -8.62 -7.94 -5.96
CA ALA A 218 -10.07 -8.12 -5.91
C ALA A 218 -10.76 -6.76 -5.95
N THR A 219 -12.02 -6.72 -6.42
CA THR A 219 -12.82 -5.50 -6.46
C THR A 219 -13.99 -5.57 -5.50
N GLY A 220 -14.34 -4.45 -4.92
CA GLY A 220 -15.49 -4.33 -4.02
C GLY A 220 -16.22 -3.00 -4.16
N PRO A 221 -17.48 -2.93 -3.73
CA PRO A 221 -18.28 -1.71 -3.77
C PRO A 221 -17.98 -0.74 -2.62
N SER A 222 -17.32 -1.21 -1.58
CA SER A 222 -17.05 -0.44 -0.36
C SER A 222 -15.73 -0.87 0.28
N LEU A 223 -15.29 -0.11 1.30
CA LEU A 223 -14.13 -0.42 2.12
C LEU A 223 -14.24 -1.79 2.81
N GLU A 224 -15.44 -2.26 3.10
CA GLU A 224 -15.69 -3.55 3.73
C GLU A 224 -15.95 -4.70 2.73
N GLY A 225 -15.82 -4.45 1.44
CA GLY A 225 -16.20 -5.42 0.40
C GLY A 225 -17.71 -5.43 0.12
N PRO A 226 -18.32 -6.57 -0.23
CA PRO A 226 -17.66 -7.87 -0.46
C PRO A 226 -16.69 -7.83 -1.64
N TRP A 227 -15.61 -8.63 -1.53
CA TRP A 227 -14.54 -8.69 -2.52
C TRP A 227 -14.80 -9.79 -3.55
N SER A 228 -14.64 -9.45 -4.83
CA SER A 228 -14.92 -10.35 -5.96
C SER A 228 -14.00 -10.01 -7.15
N ASN A 229 -14.20 -10.70 -8.28
CA ASN A 229 -13.47 -10.45 -9.53
C ASN A 229 -11.95 -10.45 -9.34
N PHE A 230 -11.42 -11.58 -8.92
CA PHE A 230 -10.00 -11.76 -8.71
C PHE A 230 -9.24 -11.67 -10.04
N SER A 231 -8.24 -10.81 -10.10
CA SER A 231 -7.38 -10.67 -11.28
C SER A 231 -6.50 -11.91 -11.47
N GLU A 232 -5.93 -12.07 -12.66
CA GLU A 232 -4.69 -12.81 -12.81
C GLU A 232 -3.56 -12.11 -12.04
N PRO A 233 -2.40 -12.75 -11.81
CA PRO A 233 -1.23 -12.09 -11.25
C PRO A 233 -0.87 -10.81 -12.02
N ILE A 234 -0.53 -9.75 -11.31
CA ILE A 234 -0.19 -8.45 -11.93
C ILE A 234 1.32 -8.23 -12.07
N ASN A 235 2.11 -9.14 -11.54
CA ASN A 235 3.57 -9.08 -11.49
C ASN A 235 4.20 -10.48 -11.54
N GLU A 236 5.53 -10.53 -11.49
CA GLU A 236 6.28 -11.77 -11.41
C GLU A 236 6.26 -12.38 -10.01
N ASN A 237 6.65 -13.64 -9.92
CA ASN A 237 6.71 -14.41 -8.67
C ASN A 237 7.77 -13.84 -7.71
N TRP A 238 7.59 -14.05 -6.42
CA TRP A 238 8.45 -13.61 -5.31
C TRP A 238 8.31 -12.14 -4.91
N SER A 239 7.11 -11.64 -4.99
CA SER A 239 6.74 -10.30 -4.53
C SER A 239 5.95 -10.33 -3.23
N GLU A 240 5.98 -9.21 -2.52
CA GLU A 240 5.21 -8.96 -1.30
C GLU A 240 5.05 -7.46 -1.04
N GLY A 241 4.22 -7.10 -0.08
CA GLY A 241 4.09 -5.74 0.41
C GLY A 241 3.60 -4.73 -0.61
N PRO A 242 2.46 -4.96 -1.29
CA PRO A 242 1.96 -4.02 -2.28
C PRO A 242 1.54 -2.70 -1.65
N SER A 243 1.84 -1.60 -2.32
CA SER A 243 1.32 -0.27 -1.98
C SER A 243 1.01 0.51 -3.25
N ALA A 244 -0.10 1.26 -3.28
CA ALA A 244 -0.60 1.86 -4.50
C ALA A 244 -0.80 3.37 -4.38
N ILE A 245 -0.43 4.10 -5.44
CA ILE A 245 -0.69 5.54 -5.55
C ILE A 245 -1.28 5.88 -6.91
N ARG A 246 -2.00 7.01 -6.99
CA ARG A 246 -2.48 7.58 -8.25
C ARG A 246 -1.52 8.67 -8.72
N LEU A 247 -0.96 8.50 -9.90
CA LEU A 247 -0.13 9.51 -10.56
C LEU A 247 -0.80 9.96 -11.86
N GLY A 248 -1.50 11.07 -11.80
CA GLY A 248 -2.29 11.57 -12.93
C GLY A 248 -3.36 10.58 -13.39
N ASP A 249 -3.24 10.05 -14.60
CA ASP A 249 -4.18 9.10 -15.19
C ASP A 249 -3.84 7.62 -14.96
N ARG A 250 -2.69 7.32 -14.32
CA ARG A 250 -2.25 5.96 -14.02
C ARG A 250 -2.21 5.67 -12.53
N THR A 251 -2.51 4.44 -12.15
CA THR A 251 -2.22 3.90 -10.83
C THR A 251 -0.91 3.14 -10.89
N VAL A 252 -0.03 3.40 -9.93
CA VAL A 252 1.24 2.69 -9.75
C VAL A 252 1.11 1.82 -8.52
N ILE A 253 1.46 0.55 -8.66
CA ILE A 253 1.55 -0.41 -7.56
C ILE A 253 3.02 -0.76 -7.39
N PHE A 254 3.56 -0.42 -6.24
CA PHE A 254 4.90 -0.78 -5.80
C PHE A 254 4.84 -2.05 -4.97
N TYR A 255 5.87 -2.86 -5.04
CA TYR A 255 6.00 -4.08 -4.25
C TYR A 255 7.48 -4.44 -4.05
N ASP A 256 7.73 -5.27 -3.06
CA ASP A 256 9.07 -5.74 -2.70
C ASP A 256 9.33 -7.09 -3.38
N HIS A 257 10.29 -7.15 -4.28
CA HIS A 257 10.80 -8.40 -4.83
C HIS A 257 11.93 -8.93 -3.95
N TYR A 258 11.72 -10.06 -3.27
CA TYR A 258 12.56 -10.47 -2.14
C TYR A 258 13.43 -11.70 -2.40
N ARG A 259 13.56 -12.16 -3.64
CA ARG A 259 14.33 -13.38 -3.96
C ARG A 259 15.16 -13.27 -5.24
N GLY A 260 16.22 -14.10 -5.31
CA GLY A 260 17.11 -14.12 -6.48
C GLY A 260 18.17 -13.02 -6.44
N ASP A 261 18.69 -12.66 -7.61
CA ASP A 261 19.75 -11.66 -7.77
C ASP A 261 19.22 -10.21 -7.77
N HIS A 262 17.89 -10.03 -7.62
CA HIS A 262 17.18 -8.75 -7.79
C HIS A 262 16.32 -8.43 -6.58
N ILE A 263 16.88 -8.50 -5.36
CA ILE A 263 16.17 -8.05 -4.15
C ILE A 263 16.07 -6.54 -4.19
N ARG A 264 14.89 -6.02 -4.59
CA ARG A 264 14.63 -4.59 -4.76
C ARG A 264 13.13 -4.31 -4.78
N TYR A 265 12.76 -3.05 -4.64
CA TYR A 265 11.43 -2.59 -5.02
C TYR A 265 11.26 -2.62 -6.53
N GLU A 266 10.08 -3.03 -6.95
CA GLU A 266 9.60 -3.03 -8.31
C GLU A 266 8.26 -2.32 -8.39
N ALA A 267 7.83 -1.98 -9.60
CA ALA A 267 6.54 -1.34 -9.79
C ALA A 267 5.90 -1.70 -11.12
N VAL A 268 4.58 -1.85 -11.07
CA VAL A 268 3.73 -1.91 -12.27
C VAL A 268 2.77 -0.75 -12.30
N ALA A 269 2.38 -0.34 -13.50
CA ALA A 269 1.40 0.72 -13.70
C ALA A 269 0.23 0.26 -14.57
N THR A 270 -0.94 0.83 -14.30
CA THR A 270 -2.15 0.60 -15.09
C THR A 270 -2.97 1.87 -15.23
N ARG A 271 -3.77 1.97 -16.32
CA ARG A 271 -4.79 3.01 -16.52
C ARG A 271 -6.21 2.47 -16.46
N ASP A 272 -6.37 1.16 -16.56
CA ASP A 272 -7.68 0.51 -16.73
C ASP A 272 -7.89 -0.72 -15.85
N TRP A 273 -6.89 -1.08 -15.00
CA TRP A 273 -6.89 -2.25 -14.15
C TRP A 273 -6.96 -3.60 -14.89
N GLN A 274 -6.70 -3.59 -16.19
CA GLN A 274 -6.69 -4.79 -17.04
C GLN A 274 -5.33 -4.99 -17.71
N HIS A 275 -4.66 -3.88 -18.10
CA HIS A 275 -3.36 -3.91 -18.75
C HIS A 275 -2.30 -3.33 -17.83
N TRP A 276 -1.23 -4.09 -17.65
CA TRP A 276 -0.14 -3.78 -16.74
C TRP A 276 1.14 -3.51 -17.51
N GLN A 277 1.83 -2.47 -17.13
CA GLN A 277 3.15 -2.12 -17.65
C GLN A 277 4.15 -2.22 -16.49
N ASP A 278 5.22 -3.00 -16.65
CA ASP A 278 6.38 -2.92 -15.77
C ASP A 278 7.05 -1.57 -15.94
N ILE A 279 7.18 -0.83 -14.84
CA ILE A 279 7.83 0.48 -14.78
C ILE A 279 8.99 0.49 -13.79
N THR A 280 9.52 -0.68 -13.44
CA THR A 280 10.62 -0.81 -12.48
C THR A 280 11.84 0.04 -12.87
N SER A 281 12.10 0.20 -14.15
CA SER A 281 13.17 1.08 -14.64
C SER A 281 12.87 2.59 -14.54
N GLU A 282 11.61 2.96 -14.26
CA GLU A 282 11.19 4.36 -14.09
C GLU A 282 11.25 4.80 -12.62
N ILE A 283 11.48 3.89 -11.67
CA ILE A 283 11.48 4.21 -10.24
C ILE A 283 12.89 4.24 -9.66
N ALA A 284 13.07 5.09 -8.66
CA ALA A 284 14.26 5.09 -7.80
C ALA A 284 13.82 5.25 -6.34
N LEU A 285 13.98 4.19 -5.56
CA LEU A 285 13.72 4.16 -4.13
C LEU A 285 15.05 4.00 -3.36
N PRO A 286 15.06 4.28 -2.04
CA PRO A 286 16.24 4.03 -1.21
C PRO A 286 16.71 2.59 -1.29
N GLU A 287 18.02 2.38 -1.23
CA GLU A 287 18.60 1.05 -1.22
C GLU A 287 18.13 0.25 0.02
N HIS A 288 17.93 -1.05 -0.16
CA HIS A 288 17.52 -1.99 0.90
C HIS A 288 16.18 -1.69 1.56
N CYS A 289 15.39 -0.75 1.02
CA CYS A 289 14.04 -0.51 1.53
C CYS A 289 13.17 -1.76 1.35
N LYS A 290 12.31 -1.99 2.34
CA LYS A 290 11.38 -3.11 2.41
C LYS A 290 9.98 -2.61 2.66
N HIS A 291 9.00 -3.45 2.39
CA HIS A 291 7.56 -3.31 2.54
C HIS A 291 7.16 -2.04 3.33
N GLY A 292 6.66 -1.03 2.62
CA GLY A 292 6.29 0.26 3.17
C GLY A 292 5.06 0.84 2.49
N SER A 293 4.72 2.06 2.87
CA SER A 293 3.53 2.75 2.37
C SER A 293 3.83 4.16 1.88
N PHE A 294 2.98 4.65 0.98
CA PHE A 294 3.12 5.97 0.39
C PHE A 294 1.99 6.89 0.85
N LEU A 295 2.33 8.13 1.16
CA LEU A 295 1.38 9.16 1.60
C LEU A 295 1.65 10.48 0.88
N HIS A 296 0.61 11.14 0.39
CA HIS A 296 0.74 12.49 -0.15
C HIS A 296 0.73 13.52 0.98
N ILE A 297 1.73 14.43 0.97
CA ILE A 297 1.91 15.49 1.97
C ILE A 297 2.02 16.86 1.29
N SER A 298 1.69 17.91 2.02
CA SER A 298 1.79 19.29 1.55
C SER A 298 3.23 19.79 1.44
N ASP A 299 3.45 20.86 0.67
CA ASP A 299 4.74 21.55 0.59
C ASP A 299 5.24 22.03 1.96
N ALA A 300 4.33 22.44 2.85
CA ALA A 300 4.70 22.92 4.19
C ALA A 300 5.23 21.79 5.07
N GLU A 301 4.58 20.62 5.05
CA GLU A 301 5.02 19.41 5.76
C GLU A 301 6.35 18.91 5.20
N ALA A 302 6.47 18.83 3.89
CA ALA A 302 7.71 18.43 3.24
C ALA A 302 8.89 19.34 3.63
N LYS A 303 8.67 20.66 3.67
CA LYS A 303 9.67 21.63 4.10
C LYS A 303 10.10 21.39 5.55
N ALA A 304 9.18 21.09 6.44
CA ALA A 304 9.48 20.78 7.84
C ALA A 304 10.32 19.50 7.97
N LEU A 305 9.98 18.46 7.21
CA LEU A 305 10.73 17.19 7.21
C LEU A 305 12.15 17.37 6.64
N LEU A 306 12.30 18.12 5.55
CA LEU A 306 13.59 18.38 4.92
C LEU A 306 14.54 19.21 5.80
N ALA A 307 14.04 19.90 6.80
CA ALA A 307 14.84 20.70 7.74
C ALA A 307 15.39 19.86 8.91
N ARG A 308 14.94 18.60 9.08
CA ARG A 308 15.43 17.71 10.15
C ARG A 308 16.71 17.00 9.74
N HIS A 309 17.75 17.13 10.56
CA HIS A 309 19.01 16.41 10.45
C HIS A 309 19.39 15.89 11.84
N ASP A 310 19.26 14.61 12.07
CA ASP A 310 19.72 13.97 13.30
C ASP A 310 21.20 13.61 13.18
N PRO A 311 22.00 13.68 14.26
CA PRO A 311 23.38 13.22 14.21
C PRO A 311 23.43 11.72 13.87
N PRO A 312 24.40 11.26 13.07
CA PRO A 312 24.53 9.86 12.71
C PRO A 312 24.62 9.01 13.98
N THR A 313 23.83 7.91 14.01
CA THR A 313 23.94 6.94 15.10
C THR A 313 25.33 6.31 15.08
N ALA A 314 26.05 6.36 16.21
CA ALA A 314 27.34 5.67 16.33
C ALA A 314 27.15 4.19 15.97
N THR A 315 27.85 3.73 14.94
CA THR A 315 27.88 2.32 14.58
C THR A 315 28.40 1.56 15.81
N PRO A 316 27.70 0.52 16.31
CA PRO A 316 28.27 -0.30 17.38
C PRO A 316 29.62 -0.82 16.90
N ALA A 317 30.65 -0.61 17.70
CA ALA A 317 31.97 -1.22 17.45
C ALA A 317 31.78 -2.73 17.28
N GLN A 318 32.31 -3.26 16.17
CA GLN A 318 32.25 -4.69 15.84
C GLN A 318 32.96 -5.53 16.87
#